data_131a3a527ee22fd0ed399384c54dc2c3
#
_entry.id   131a3a527ee22fd0ed399384c54dc2c3
#
_cell.length_a   1.000
_cell.length_b   1.000
_cell.length_c   1.000
_cell.angle_alpha   90.00
_cell.angle_beta   90.00
_cell.angle_gamma   90.00
#
_symmetry.space_group_name_H-M   'P 1'
#
loop_
_entity.id
_entity.type
_entity.pdbx_description
1 polymer ?
#
loop_
_entity_poly.entity_id
_entity_poly.type
_entity_poly.pdbx_seq_one_letter_code
_entity_poly.pdbx_strand_id
1 'polypeptide(L)'
;STEIGGHLMSGHIHFTGKIKKINKKDNTKDLIIGFPKKYKDYILEKGYIGVNGCSLTIGKVNKEAFYVHLIPETLSVTNLDMLKEGSNVNIEIDQNTMTIVETVKNILSTQKSG
;
A
#
# COMPACT_ATOMS: atom_id res chain seq x y z
N SER A 1 13.92 4.87 -10.71
CA SER A 1 12.90 5.38 -9.83
C SER A 1 13.43 5.58 -8.41
N THR A 2 12.84 6.51 -7.72
CA THR A 2 13.27 6.87 -6.37
C THR A 2 12.62 5.96 -5.35
N GLU A 3 13.43 5.43 -4.44
CA GLU A 3 12.90 4.68 -3.32
C GLU A 3 12.67 5.61 -2.14
N ILE A 4 11.51 5.48 -1.51
CA ILE A 4 11.20 6.15 -0.26
C ILE A 4 10.80 5.05 0.71
N GLY A 5 11.49 4.95 1.85
CA GLY A 5 11.24 3.93 2.85
C GLY A 5 11.96 2.61 2.63
N GLY A 6 12.93 2.58 1.72
CA GLY A 6 13.79 1.40 1.53
C GLY A 6 13.14 0.24 0.80
N HIS A 7 12.10 0.50 0.04
CA HIS A 7 11.35 -0.51 -0.69
C HIS A 7 11.66 -0.41 -2.18
N LEU A 8 11.94 -1.54 -2.81
CA LEU A 8 12.24 -1.60 -4.23
C LEU A 8 10.94 -1.69 -5.03
N MET A 9 10.70 -0.68 -5.87
CA MET A 9 9.50 -0.62 -6.70
C MET A 9 9.73 -1.32 -8.03
N SER A 10 8.88 -2.26 -8.38
CA SER A 10 8.99 -3.00 -9.64
C SER A 10 8.37 -2.25 -10.81
N GLY A 11 7.50 -1.29 -10.55
CA GLY A 11 6.74 -0.61 -11.58
C GLY A 11 5.48 -1.36 -12.02
N HIS A 12 5.17 -2.47 -11.37
CA HIS A 12 4.02 -3.29 -11.73
C HIS A 12 2.81 -2.93 -10.86
N ILE A 13 1.79 -2.33 -11.51
CA ILE A 13 0.58 -1.92 -10.81
C ILE A 13 -0.36 -3.12 -10.66
N HIS A 14 -0.72 -3.45 -9.42
CA HIS A 14 -1.57 -4.60 -9.15
C HIS A 14 -3.04 -4.24 -9.13
N PHE A 15 -3.37 -3.04 -8.65
CA PHE A 15 -4.76 -2.59 -8.66
C PHE A 15 -4.82 -1.08 -8.48
N THR A 16 -6.01 -0.54 -8.70
CA THR A 16 -6.28 0.87 -8.44
C THR A 16 -7.13 0.96 -7.19
N GLY A 17 -6.65 1.74 -6.22
CA GLY A 17 -7.37 1.98 -4.98
C GLY A 17 -8.03 3.35 -5.00
N LYS A 18 -9.12 3.50 -4.24
CA LYS A 18 -9.79 4.79 -4.11
C LYS A 18 -9.47 5.39 -2.75
N ILE A 19 -9.14 6.67 -2.73
CA ILE A 19 -8.95 7.40 -1.49
C ILE A 19 -10.32 7.62 -0.87
N LYS A 20 -10.61 6.91 0.22
CA LYS A 20 -11.90 6.98 0.90
C LYS A 20 -11.97 8.18 1.82
N LYS A 21 -10.85 8.54 2.44
CA LYS A 21 -10.81 9.63 3.39
C LYS A 21 -9.41 10.19 3.49
N ILE A 22 -9.31 11.47 3.76
CA ILE A 22 -8.05 12.16 4.03
C ILE A 22 -8.18 12.85 5.37
N ASN A 23 -7.30 12.53 6.31
CA ASN A 23 -7.24 13.20 7.60
C ASN A 23 -5.99 14.08 7.60
N LYS A 24 -6.21 15.38 7.68
CA LYS A 24 -5.13 16.34 7.69
C LYS A 24 -4.92 16.86 9.10
N LYS A 25 -3.67 16.86 9.56
CA LYS A 25 -3.35 17.38 10.89
C LYS A 25 -1.98 18.05 10.83
N ASP A 26 -1.96 19.36 11.09
CA ASP A 26 -0.74 20.14 11.01
C ASP A 26 -0.07 19.97 9.66
N ASN A 27 1.15 19.45 9.63
CA ASN A 27 1.90 19.23 8.40
C ASN A 27 1.85 17.79 7.93
N THR A 28 0.99 16.95 8.51
CA THR A 28 0.88 15.55 8.14
C THR A 28 -0.48 15.27 7.52
N LYS A 29 -0.58 14.14 6.83
CA LYS A 29 -1.78 13.76 6.11
C LYS A 29 -1.90 12.25 6.12
N ASP A 30 -3.04 11.75 6.57
CA ASP A 30 -3.33 10.31 6.49
C ASP A 30 -4.26 10.07 5.32
N LEU A 31 -3.89 9.13 4.46
CA LEU A 31 -4.76 8.67 3.39
C LEU A 31 -5.33 7.33 3.79
N ILE A 32 -6.63 7.17 3.63
CA ILE A 32 -7.31 5.89 3.83
C ILE A 32 -7.72 5.41 2.46
N ILE A 33 -7.10 4.31 2.02
CA ILE A 33 -7.19 3.83 0.63
C ILE A 33 -7.90 2.49 0.61
N GLY A 34 -8.98 2.40 -0.16
CA GLY A 34 -9.73 1.16 -0.33
C GLY A 34 -9.01 0.19 -1.25
N PHE A 35 -9.21 -1.10 -1.03
CA PHE A 35 -8.61 -2.14 -1.87
C PHE A 35 -9.59 -3.29 -2.11
N PRO A 36 -9.42 -4.01 -3.24
CA PRO A 36 -10.24 -5.20 -3.50
C PRO A 36 -9.93 -6.30 -2.49
N LYS A 37 -10.95 -6.99 -2.04
CA LYS A 37 -10.85 -8.03 -1.02
C LYS A 37 -9.81 -9.09 -1.34
N LYS A 38 -9.62 -9.43 -2.61
CA LYS A 38 -8.66 -10.47 -3.02
C LYS A 38 -7.21 -10.12 -2.69
N TYR A 39 -6.90 -8.86 -2.41
CA TYR A 39 -5.55 -8.43 -2.07
C TYR A 39 -5.31 -8.32 -0.57
N LYS A 40 -6.29 -8.68 0.25
CA LYS A 40 -6.21 -8.53 1.71
C LYS A 40 -4.96 -9.15 2.31
N ASP A 41 -4.57 -10.32 1.85
CA ASP A 41 -3.43 -11.05 2.42
C ASP A 41 -2.09 -10.38 2.12
N TYR A 42 -2.05 -9.50 1.14
CA TYR A 42 -0.82 -8.84 0.72
C TYR A 42 -0.63 -7.46 1.33
N ILE A 43 -1.62 -6.98 2.08
CA ILE A 43 -1.58 -5.64 2.66
C ILE A 43 -1.43 -5.79 4.17
N LEU A 44 -0.18 -5.63 4.64
CA LEU A 44 0.21 -5.95 6.01
C LEU A 44 0.62 -4.68 6.75
N GLU A 45 0.13 -4.53 7.98
CA GLU A 45 0.54 -3.41 8.82
C GLU A 45 2.06 -3.40 8.99
N LYS A 46 2.64 -2.23 8.89
CA LYS A 46 4.10 -1.98 8.96
C LYS A 46 4.86 -2.47 7.74
N GLY A 47 4.20 -3.09 6.78
CA GLY A 47 4.81 -3.45 5.50
C GLY A 47 4.87 -2.25 4.57
N TYR A 48 5.40 -2.48 3.37
CA TYR A 48 5.52 -1.45 2.36
C TYR A 48 4.45 -1.61 1.28
N ILE A 49 4.09 -0.49 0.66
CA ILE A 49 3.19 -0.49 -0.49
C ILE A 49 3.53 0.70 -1.38
N GLY A 50 3.39 0.52 -2.69
CA GLY A 50 3.58 1.61 -3.63
C GLY A 50 2.27 2.30 -3.94
N VAL A 51 2.24 3.61 -3.81
CA VAL A 51 1.08 4.44 -4.12
C VAL A 51 1.52 5.48 -5.14
N ASN A 52 1.00 5.37 -6.36
CA ASN A 52 1.39 6.24 -7.48
C ASN A 52 2.91 6.33 -7.64
N GLY A 53 3.59 5.18 -7.50
CA GLY A 53 5.05 5.11 -7.66
C GLY A 53 5.85 5.53 -6.43
N CYS A 54 5.19 5.84 -5.33
CA CYS A 54 5.86 6.24 -4.09
C CYS A 54 5.77 5.10 -3.08
N SER A 55 6.91 4.64 -2.56
CA SER A 55 6.94 3.59 -1.55
C SER A 55 6.59 4.18 -0.18
N LEU A 56 5.56 3.61 0.45
CA LEU A 56 5.07 4.09 1.74
C LEU A 56 4.93 2.91 2.70
N THR A 57 4.96 3.22 3.99
CA THR A 57 4.71 2.22 5.03
C THR A 57 3.21 2.17 5.33
N ILE A 58 2.68 0.97 5.40
CA ILE A 58 1.27 0.74 5.72
C ILE A 58 1.06 0.91 7.22
N GLY A 59 0.09 1.72 7.58
CA GLY A 59 -0.35 1.84 8.97
C GLY A 59 -1.42 0.81 9.28
N LYS A 60 -2.55 1.24 9.82
CA LYS A 60 -3.66 0.34 10.14
C LYS A 60 -4.26 -0.28 8.89
N VAL A 61 -4.74 -1.51 9.01
CA VAL A 61 -5.43 -2.21 7.93
C VAL A 61 -6.74 -2.74 8.48
N ASN A 62 -7.82 -2.51 7.76
CA ASN A 62 -9.10 -3.16 8.08
C ASN A 62 -9.53 -4.02 6.89
N LYS A 63 -10.77 -4.48 6.86
CA LYS A 63 -11.25 -5.40 5.83
C LYS A 63 -11.30 -4.78 4.44
N GLU A 64 -11.39 -3.46 4.35
CA GLU A 64 -11.66 -2.77 3.09
C GLU A 64 -10.66 -1.70 2.74
N ALA A 65 -9.83 -1.27 3.69
CA ALA A 65 -8.94 -0.14 3.46
C ALA A 65 -7.69 -0.23 4.31
N PHE A 66 -6.66 0.49 3.88
CA PHE A 66 -5.44 0.63 4.66
C PHE A 66 -5.09 2.12 4.78
N TYR A 67 -4.31 2.43 5.81
CA TYR A 67 -3.88 3.79 6.11
C TYR A 67 -2.42 3.97 5.73
N VAL A 68 -2.09 5.10 5.13
CA VAL A 68 -0.71 5.54 4.97
C VAL A 68 -0.59 6.94 5.56
N HIS A 69 0.52 7.18 6.26
CA HIS A 69 0.77 8.43 6.95
C HIS A 69 1.84 9.20 6.18
N LEU A 70 1.47 10.38 5.68
CA LEU A 70 2.37 11.21 4.88
C LEU A 70 2.95 12.31 5.75
N ILE A 71 4.29 12.33 5.82
CA ILE A 71 5.03 13.36 6.56
C ILE A 71 5.46 14.47 5.60
N PRO A 72 5.88 15.64 6.10
CA PRO A 72 6.24 16.75 5.23
C PRO A 72 7.26 16.42 4.15
N GLU A 73 8.27 15.61 4.47
CA GLU A 73 9.29 15.23 3.48
C GLU A 73 8.66 14.48 2.31
N THR A 74 7.76 13.56 2.59
CA THR A 74 7.05 12.81 1.54
C THR A 74 6.18 13.74 0.71
N LEU A 75 5.45 14.63 1.36
CA LEU A 75 4.57 15.57 0.66
C LEU A 75 5.34 16.53 -0.24
N SER A 76 6.57 16.90 0.16
CA SER A 76 7.36 17.86 -0.59
C SER A 76 8.01 17.27 -1.85
N VAL A 77 8.19 15.94 -1.91
CA VAL A 77 8.87 15.29 -3.03
C VAL A 77 7.95 14.44 -3.90
N THR A 78 6.66 14.42 -3.61
CA THR A 78 5.70 13.60 -4.35
C THR A 78 4.49 14.42 -4.74
N ASN A 79 3.65 13.84 -5.60
CA ASN A 79 2.37 14.46 -5.98
C ASN A 79 1.23 14.07 -5.06
N LEU A 80 1.53 13.36 -3.96
CA LEU A 80 0.48 12.83 -3.09
C LEU A 80 -0.30 13.91 -2.36
N ASP A 81 0.31 15.08 -2.17
CA ASP A 81 -0.38 16.20 -1.53
C ASP A 81 -1.54 16.75 -2.38
N MET A 82 -1.53 16.47 -3.67
CA MET A 82 -2.56 16.95 -4.59
C MET A 82 -3.77 16.04 -4.68
N LEU A 83 -3.71 14.87 -4.05
CA LEU A 83 -4.80 13.91 -4.09
C LEU A 83 -5.96 14.36 -3.23
N LYS A 84 -7.16 13.97 -3.63
CA LYS A 84 -8.41 14.32 -2.94
C LYS A 84 -9.20 13.07 -2.62
N GLU A 85 -10.14 13.19 -1.70
CA GLU A 85 -11.08 12.11 -1.44
C GLU A 85 -11.82 11.77 -2.73
N GLY A 86 -11.95 10.50 -3.00
CA GLY A 86 -12.53 10.00 -4.24
C GLY A 86 -11.53 9.80 -5.37
N SER A 87 -10.30 10.30 -5.23
CA SER A 87 -9.25 10.07 -6.24
C SER A 87 -8.87 8.61 -6.30
N ASN A 88 -8.48 8.15 -7.49
CA ASN A 88 -7.93 6.81 -7.67
C ASN A 88 -6.41 6.89 -7.63
N VAL A 89 -5.80 5.88 -7.05
CA VAL A 89 -4.34 5.77 -6.98
C VAL A 89 -3.90 4.40 -7.45
N ASN A 90 -2.78 4.35 -8.12
CA ASN A 90 -2.19 3.10 -8.59
C ASN A 90 -1.45 2.45 -7.43
N ILE A 91 -1.76 1.17 -7.17
CA ILE A 91 -1.20 0.45 -6.03
C ILE A 91 -0.29 -0.65 -6.53
N GLU A 92 0.90 -0.69 -5.96
CA GLU A 92 1.89 -1.72 -6.23
C GLU A 92 2.18 -2.46 -4.94
N ILE A 93 1.95 -3.78 -4.95
CA ILE A 93 2.24 -4.63 -3.79
C ILE A 93 3.75 -4.86 -3.71
N ASP A 94 4.29 -4.80 -2.51
CA ASP A 94 5.70 -5.09 -2.26
C ASP A 94 6.03 -6.51 -2.74
N GLN A 95 7.07 -6.63 -3.56
CA GLN A 95 7.45 -7.90 -4.16
C GLN A 95 7.85 -8.94 -3.10
N ASN A 96 8.55 -8.52 -2.06
CA ASN A 96 8.94 -9.44 -1.00
C ASN A 96 7.72 -9.97 -0.25
N THR A 97 6.76 -9.09 0.03
CA THR A 97 5.49 -9.50 0.66
C THR A 97 4.77 -10.52 -0.21
N MET A 98 4.68 -10.27 -1.50
CA MET A 98 3.98 -11.16 -2.43
C MET A 98 4.64 -12.53 -2.45
N THR A 99 5.96 -12.58 -2.52
CA THR A 99 6.72 -13.83 -2.53
C THR A 99 6.48 -14.62 -1.24
N ILE A 100 6.56 -13.97 -0.09
CA ILE A 100 6.37 -14.62 1.21
C ILE A 100 4.95 -15.17 1.33
N VAL A 101 3.96 -14.37 1.02
CA VAL A 101 2.56 -14.77 1.14
C VAL A 101 2.25 -15.95 0.23
N GLU A 102 2.70 -15.90 -1.01
CA GLU A 102 2.43 -16.98 -1.97
C GLU A 102 3.18 -18.25 -1.61
N THR A 103 4.37 -18.13 -1.07
CA THR A 103 5.12 -19.30 -0.58
C THR A 103 4.38 -19.98 0.56
N VAL A 104 3.89 -19.22 1.53
CA VAL A 104 3.13 -19.76 2.65
C VAL A 104 1.85 -20.42 2.17
N LYS A 105 1.13 -19.80 1.25
CA LYS A 105 -0.09 -20.37 0.68
C LYS A 105 0.19 -21.70 -0.01
N ASN A 106 1.29 -21.79 -0.75
CA ASN A 106 1.67 -23.04 -1.42
C ASN A 106 1.98 -24.14 -0.42
N ILE A 107 2.70 -23.82 0.65
CA ILE A 107 3.03 -24.80 1.69
C ILE A 107 1.75 -25.34 2.34
N LEU A 108 0.84 -24.45 2.72
CA LEU A 108 -0.41 -24.83 3.35
C LEU A 108 -1.28 -25.67 2.42
N SER A 109 -1.32 -25.34 1.15
CA SER A 109 -2.07 -26.09 0.15
C SER A 109 -1.50 -27.51 0.00
N THR A 110 -0.18 -27.65 -0.04
CA THR A 110 0.49 -28.94 -0.13
C THR A 110 0.20 -29.81 1.08
N GLN A 111 0.25 -29.22 2.28
CA GLN A 111 -0.06 -29.94 3.51
C GLN A 111 -1.51 -30.43 3.56
N LYS A 112 -2.44 -29.65 3.04
CA LYS A 112 -3.84 -30.05 2.98
C LYS A 112 -4.06 -31.19 1.99
N SER A 113 -3.30 -31.22 0.93
CA SER A 113 -3.40 -32.24 -0.11
C SER A 113 -2.77 -33.57 0.29
N GLY A 114 -1.84 -33.51 1.20
CA GLY A 114 -1.13 -34.68 1.67
C GLY A 114 -1.77 -35.28 2.87
#